data_c440d627104c26cc6804a73469a5356a
#
_entry.id   c440d627104c26cc6804a73469a5356a
#
_cell.length_a   1.000
_cell.length_b   1.000
_cell.length_c   1.000
_cell.angle_alpha   90.00
_cell.angle_beta   90.00
_cell.angle_gamma   90.00
#
_symmetry.space_group_name_H-M   'P 1'
#
loop_
_entity.id
_entity.type
_entity.pdbx_description
1 polymer ?
#
loop_
_entity_poly.entity_id
_entity_poly.type
_entity_poly.pdbx_seq_one_letter_code
_entity_poly.pdbx_strand_id
1 'polypeptide(L)'
;MEMSDPVPKLLLQLISSAFQRCRLAEDLCRLSLLLLHQSAGNDPPITSISISDTGIGCSLVEFQDLRCPREFNGANIWDGLLSLKTTCFSDDEVFCYHINLGECISNKRIIRQPSQPKNGAKFSGTEVSMSVFASMDALVAPIVTFFQKMLVLHLPNVTMDLVVEQGASPGTQTQYVFVMNGDQTPCFTASNLERLKSGLEDCVLRHGNCLEMMCEQCFSDREHLKVGSGTACPEENRKRPGGTMEVVIVISDLLETTRHCSRSCEGKTEVVYFDNFSPSPIPQVALSALKKIDWKSYGLILASVNDQEGHVFLEWENFPSYVQIQIALHWYHNKYPTRHKTEPGINLVKKGIKSALDDLKTKHEGFLLSSHSRKICSYVPDLARSLAGLIFSSTDMDFQGDCLSVLGFQPQEAEREAVEDYIQRKIVTVIGTNEGKPQKDQEAAPFLFFEGGSETSYFEDEEIVGEYYSTSLE
;
A
#
# COMPACT_ATOMS: atom_id res chain seq x y z
N MET A 1 25.91 -7.25 4.52
CA MET A 1 24.88 -8.27 4.22
C MET A 1 24.50 -8.86 5.56
N GLU A 2 23.66 -8.15 6.29
CA GLU A 2 23.10 -8.65 7.57
C GLU A 2 22.15 -9.78 7.23
N MET A 3 22.45 -10.97 7.77
CA MET A 3 21.58 -12.14 7.65
C MET A 3 20.31 -11.82 8.44
N SER A 4 19.22 -11.52 7.75
CA SER A 4 17.90 -11.31 8.34
C SER A 4 17.57 -12.53 9.21
N ASP A 5 17.36 -12.29 10.51
CA ASP A 5 17.03 -13.31 11.50
C ASP A 5 15.81 -14.13 11.02
N PRO A 6 15.90 -15.45 10.93
CA PRO A 6 14.84 -16.30 10.42
C PRO A 6 13.60 -16.38 11.32
N VAL A 7 13.73 -16.09 12.63
CA VAL A 7 12.63 -16.13 13.60
C VAL A 7 11.54 -15.10 13.29
N PRO A 8 11.84 -13.81 13.05
CA PRO A 8 10.83 -12.85 12.67
C PRO A 8 10.06 -13.23 11.40
N LYS A 9 10.71 -13.80 10.41
CA LYS A 9 10.06 -14.28 9.17
C LYS A 9 8.98 -15.34 9.44
N LEU A 10 9.34 -16.35 10.23
CA LEU A 10 8.41 -17.42 10.64
C LEU A 10 7.25 -16.83 11.45
N LEU A 11 7.57 -15.93 12.39
CA LEU A 11 6.59 -15.29 13.25
C LEU A 11 5.57 -14.49 12.42
N LEU A 12 6.01 -13.67 11.48
CA LEU A 12 5.13 -12.90 10.59
C LEU A 12 4.29 -13.83 9.70
N GLN A 13 4.81 -14.98 9.28
CA GLN A 13 4.04 -15.98 8.53
C GLN A 13 2.93 -16.59 9.38
N LEU A 14 3.21 -16.93 10.64
CA LEU A 14 2.22 -17.46 11.59
C LEU A 14 1.14 -16.42 11.92
N ILE A 15 1.53 -15.16 12.13
CA ILE A 15 0.60 -14.03 12.32
C ILE A 15 -0.29 -13.84 11.09
N SER A 16 0.30 -13.88 9.88
CA SER A 16 -0.45 -13.79 8.63
C SER A 16 -1.49 -14.91 8.50
N SER A 17 -1.13 -16.16 8.85
CA SER A 17 -2.07 -17.29 8.82
C SER A 17 -3.21 -17.11 9.82
N ALA A 18 -2.92 -16.64 11.03
CA ALA A 18 -3.92 -16.33 12.07
C ALA A 18 -4.89 -15.26 11.60
N PHE A 19 -4.36 -14.18 10.99
CA PHE A 19 -5.17 -13.12 10.40
C PHE A 19 -6.10 -13.63 9.28
N GLN A 20 -5.61 -14.53 8.41
CA GLN A 20 -6.44 -15.13 7.36
C GLN A 20 -7.60 -15.95 7.96
N ARG A 21 -7.39 -16.69 9.06
CA ARG A 21 -8.45 -17.42 9.75
C ARG A 21 -9.51 -16.48 10.34
N CYS A 22 -9.08 -15.34 10.91
CA CYS A 22 -10.00 -14.29 11.38
C CYS A 22 -10.78 -13.68 10.22
N ARG A 23 -10.12 -13.35 9.11
CA ARG A 23 -10.74 -12.75 7.93
C ARG A 23 -11.83 -13.64 7.31
N LEU A 24 -11.63 -14.95 7.35
CA LEU A 24 -12.56 -15.93 6.78
C LEU A 24 -13.74 -16.24 7.72
N ALA A 25 -13.70 -15.81 8.96
CA ALA A 25 -14.80 -15.92 9.88
C ALA A 25 -15.86 -14.84 9.58
N GLU A 26 -17.14 -15.20 9.80
CA GLU A 26 -18.27 -14.27 9.61
C GLU A 26 -18.43 -13.32 10.80
N ASP A 27 -18.01 -13.75 11.98
CA ASP A 27 -18.11 -13.01 13.24
C ASP A 27 -16.91 -12.11 13.50
N LEU A 28 -17.05 -11.22 14.49
CA LEU A 28 -15.96 -10.41 15.00
C LEU A 28 -14.88 -11.32 15.61
N CYS A 29 -13.67 -11.24 15.10
CA CYS A 29 -12.53 -12.02 15.53
C CYS A 29 -11.45 -11.18 16.20
N ARG A 30 -10.75 -11.81 17.11
CA ARG A 30 -9.57 -11.25 17.78
C ARG A 30 -8.33 -12.03 17.39
N LEU A 31 -7.30 -11.32 16.97
CA LEU A 31 -5.93 -11.80 16.81
C LEU A 31 -5.08 -11.21 17.95
N SER A 32 -4.64 -12.04 18.87
CA SER A 32 -3.86 -11.62 20.03
C SER A 32 -2.46 -12.23 19.98
N LEU A 33 -1.46 -11.39 20.16
CA LEU A 33 -0.06 -11.79 20.27
C LEU A 33 0.46 -11.46 21.65
N LEU A 34 0.93 -12.48 22.37
CA LEU A 34 1.54 -12.36 23.69
C LEU A 34 3.02 -12.70 23.60
N LEU A 35 3.87 -11.79 24.04
CA LEU A 35 5.31 -12.01 24.22
C LEU A 35 5.62 -12.01 25.71
N LEU A 36 6.06 -13.13 26.23
CA LEU A 36 6.46 -13.31 27.62
C LEU A 36 7.97 -13.43 27.72
N HIS A 37 8.62 -12.42 28.30
CA HIS A 37 10.07 -12.41 28.51
C HIS A 37 10.42 -12.97 29.87
N GLN A 38 11.19 -14.07 29.88
CA GLN A 38 11.71 -14.70 31.10
C GLN A 38 13.22 -14.50 31.16
N SER A 39 13.68 -13.70 32.11
CA SER A 39 15.10 -13.55 32.42
C SER A 39 15.42 -14.41 33.67
N ALA A 40 16.09 -15.52 33.45
CA ALA A 40 16.52 -16.41 34.51
C ALA A 40 18.05 -16.26 34.70
N GLY A 41 18.47 -15.30 35.50
CA GLY A 41 19.87 -15.21 35.97
C GLY A 41 20.91 -15.04 34.84
N ASN A 42 21.86 -16.00 34.75
CA ASN A 42 22.97 -15.97 33.80
C ASN A 42 22.69 -16.66 32.45
N ASP A 43 21.52 -17.24 32.26
CA ASP A 43 21.13 -17.87 31.01
C ASP A 43 20.66 -16.85 29.94
N PRO A 44 20.85 -17.14 28.65
CA PRO A 44 20.35 -16.27 27.63
C PRO A 44 18.82 -16.07 27.77
N PRO A 45 18.30 -14.86 27.54
CA PRO A 45 16.89 -14.57 27.77
C PRO A 45 16.01 -15.40 26.83
N ILE A 46 15.01 -16.07 27.39
CA ILE A 46 14.02 -16.84 26.66
C ILE A 46 12.76 -15.98 26.52
N THR A 47 12.29 -15.81 25.28
CA THR A 47 11.02 -15.18 24.99
C THR A 47 10.03 -16.25 24.53
N SER A 48 8.96 -16.44 25.32
CA SER A 48 7.83 -17.26 24.92
C SER A 48 6.85 -16.42 24.13
N ILE A 49 6.43 -16.93 22.98
CA ILE A 49 5.54 -16.26 22.03
C ILE A 49 4.26 -17.10 21.92
N SER A 50 3.11 -16.47 22.10
CA SER A 50 1.80 -17.07 21.84
C SER A 50 1.02 -16.21 20.86
N ILE A 51 0.58 -16.82 19.75
CA ILE A 51 -0.28 -16.23 18.73
C ILE A 51 -1.62 -16.92 18.83
N SER A 52 -2.66 -16.21 19.20
CA SER A 52 -4.01 -16.75 19.34
C SER A 52 -4.99 -15.99 18.46
N ASP A 53 -5.90 -16.72 17.84
CA ASP A 53 -7.02 -16.16 17.07
C ASP A 53 -8.33 -16.86 17.42
N THR A 54 -9.43 -16.12 17.29
CA THR A 54 -10.80 -16.62 17.45
C THR A 54 -11.47 -16.91 16.10
N GLY A 55 -10.67 -17.14 15.05
CA GLY A 55 -11.13 -17.43 13.71
C GLY A 55 -11.73 -18.83 13.53
N ILE A 56 -11.79 -19.29 12.29
CA ILE A 56 -12.45 -20.56 11.91
C ILE A 56 -11.77 -21.84 12.40
N GLY A 57 -10.64 -21.75 13.12
CA GLY A 57 -9.74 -22.87 13.38
C GLY A 57 -8.76 -23.10 12.23
N CYS A 58 -7.75 -23.95 12.41
CA CYS A 58 -6.73 -24.18 11.40
C CYS A 58 -6.77 -25.59 10.80
N SER A 59 -6.28 -25.71 9.57
CA SER A 59 -5.97 -26.98 8.94
C SER A 59 -4.50 -27.34 9.19
N LEU A 60 -4.22 -28.61 9.49
CA LEU A 60 -2.84 -29.08 9.65
C LEU A 60 -2.00 -28.90 8.36
N VAL A 61 -2.67 -28.78 7.20
CA VAL A 61 -2.00 -28.51 5.91
C VAL A 61 -1.25 -27.18 5.92
N GLU A 62 -1.74 -26.17 6.66
CA GLU A 62 -1.08 -24.87 6.81
C GLU A 62 0.34 -25.02 7.40
N PHE A 63 0.54 -26.00 8.28
CA PHE A 63 1.80 -26.27 8.97
C PHE A 63 2.72 -27.25 8.23
N GLN A 64 2.18 -28.01 7.25
CA GLN A 64 2.99 -28.93 6.44
C GLN A 64 3.94 -28.17 5.52
N ASP A 65 3.51 -27.02 5.00
CA ASP A 65 4.29 -26.18 4.07
C ASP A 65 5.22 -25.18 4.79
N LEU A 66 5.10 -25.05 6.12
CA LEU A 66 6.02 -24.22 6.90
C LEU A 66 7.44 -24.83 6.82
N ARG A 67 8.38 -24.06 6.29
CA ARG A 67 9.78 -24.47 6.23
C ARG A 67 10.56 -23.83 7.37
N CYS A 68 11.29 -24.65 8.11
CA CYS A 68 12.33 -24.11 8.97
C CYS A 68 13.38 -23.47 8.04
N PRO A 69 13.72 -22.19 8.22
CA PRO A 69 14.80 -21.58 7.49
C PRO A 69 16.07 -22.41 7.70
N ARG A 70 16.77 -22.78 6.62
CA ARG A 70 17.96 -23.67 6.66
C ARG A 70 19.15 -23.09 7.44
N GLU A 71 19.06 -21.83 7.83
CA GLU A 71 20.10 -21.04 8.50
C GLU A 71 20.15 -21.26 10.02
N PHE A 72 19.26 -22.09 10.60
CA PHE A 72 19.28 -22.44 12.02
C PHE A 72 20.46 -23.35 12.45
N ASN A 73 21.32 -23.76 11.52
CA ASN A 73 22.37 -24.74 11.77
C ASN A 73 23.57 -24.24 12.58
N GLY A 74 23.53 -23.09 13.24
CA GLY A 74 24.70 -22.56 13.93
C GLY A 74 24.49 -21.82 15.25
N ALA A 75 23.28 -21.42 15.59
CA ALA A 75 23.02 -20.73 16.86
C ALA A 75 21.80 -21.35 17.54
N ASN A 76 21.90 -21.57 18.85
CA ASN A 76 20.81 -22.07 19.70
C ASN A 76 19.69 -21.03 19.88
N ILE A 77 19.15 -20.50 18.76
CA ILE A 77 18.16 -19.41 18.78
C ILE A 77 16.76 -19.99 19.02
N TRP A 78 16.50 -21.22 18.57
CA TRP A 78 15.21 -21.90 18.68
C TRP A 78 15.36 -23.40 18.46
N ASP A 79 14.55 -24.20 19.19
CA ASP A 79 14.55 -25.65 19.12
C ASP A 79 13.75 -26.27 17.96
N GLY A 80 13.08 -25.40 17.16
CA GLY A 80 12.24 -25.85 16.05
C GLY A 80 10.86 -26.38 16.44
N LEU A 81 10.48 -26.29 17.73
CA LEU A 81 9.22 -26.81 18.22
C LEU A 81 8.12 -25.76 18.27
N LEU A 82 6.94 -26.13 17.73
CA LEU A 82 5.70 -25.37 17.89
C LEU A 82 4.68 -26.20 18.67
N SER A 83 3.96 -25.59 19.58
CA SER A 83 2.76 -26.16 20.18
C SER A 83 1.54 -25.52 19.52
N LEU A 84 0.62 -26.35 19.04
CA LEU A 84 -0.58 -25.94 18.34
C LEU A 84 -1.82 -26.45 19.06
N LYS A 85 -2.75 -25.57 19.37
CA LYS A 85 -4.11 -25.90 19.79
C LYS A 85 -5.09 -25.30 18.79
N THR A 86 -6.06 -26.09 18.32
CA THR A 86 -7.06 -25.62 17.36
C THR A 86 -8.39 -26.31 17.53
N THR A 87 -9.45 -25.60 17.20
CA THR A 87 -10.82 -26.14 17.22
C THR A 87 -11.70 -25.37 16.26
N CYS A 88 -12.63 -26.08 15.62
CA CYS A 88 -13.71 -25.46 14.84
C CYS A 88 -14.98 -25.34 15.69
N PHE A 89 -15.91 -24.50 15.29
CA PHE A 89 -17.16 -24.26 16.04
C PHE A 89 -17.99 -25.53 16.23
N SER A 90 -17.95 -26.44 15.24
CA SER A 90 -18.66 -27.75 15.25
C SER A 90 -18.00 -28.81 16.11
N ASP A 91 -16.74 -28.65 16.48
CA ASP A 91 -16.00 -29.69 17.23
C ASP A 91 -16.38 -29.65 18.70
N ASP A 92 -16.38 -30.82 19.34
CA ASP A 92 -16.60 -30.98 20.80
C ASP A 92 -15.29 -30.98 21.60
N GLU A 93 -14.16 -30.97 20.91
CA GLU A 93 -12.82 -31.04 21.52
C GLU A 93 -11.91 -29.94 20.92
N VAL A 94 -10.89 -29.56 21.71
CA VAL A 94 -9.75 -28.78 21.26
C VAL A 94 -8.62 -29.76 20.95
N PHE A 95 -8.19 -29.77 19.70
CA PHE A 95 -7.11 -30.63 19.23
C PHE A 95 -5.76 -30.01 19.54
N CYS A 96 -4.87 -30.80 20.09
CA CYS A 96 -3.51 -30.39 20.49
C CYS A 96 -2.47 -31.12 19.64
N TYR A 97 -1.45 -30.42 19.19
CA TYR A 97 -0.36 -30.98 18.40
C TYR A 97 0.97 -30.35 18.79
N HIS A 98 2.03 -31.16 18.70
CA HIS A 98 3.40 -30.67 18.67
C HIS A 98 3.93 -30.80 17.24
N ILE A 99 4.56 -29.76 16.74
CA ILE A 99 5.09 -29.69 15.39
C ILE A 99 6.58 -29.40 15.47
N ASN A 100 7.40 -30.33 14.95
CA ASN A 100 8.85 -30.15 14.86
C ASN A 100 9.21 -29.68 13.44
N LEU A 101 9.55 -28.39 13.27
CA LEU A 101 9.96 -27.83 11.99
C LEU A 101 11.40 -28.19 11.61
N GLY A 102 12.23 -28.60 12.56
CA GLY A 102 13.61 -29.08 12.31
C GLY A 102 13.65 -30.42 11.59
N GLU A 103 12.59 -31.24 11.68
CA GLU A 103 12.52 -32.51 10.98
C GLU A 103 12.04 -32.31 9.51
N CYS A 104 12.69 -33.04 8.59
CA CYS A 104 12.21 -33.12 7.22
C CYS A 104 10.76 -33.64 7.19
N ILE A 105 10.02 -33.31 6.11
CA ILE A 105 8.60 -33.67 5.88
C ILE A 105 8.46 -35.21 5.99
N SER A 106 8.40 -35.72 7.19
CA SER A 106 8.19 -37.11 7.55
C SER A 106 6.97 -37.22 8.43
N ASN A 107 6.41 -38.43 8.58
CA ASN A 107 5.25 -38.69 9.41
C ASN A 107 5.46 -38.34 10.90
N LYS A 108 6.68 -38.00 11.32
CA LYS A 108 7.04 -37.61 12.69
C LYS A 108 7.02 -36.12 12.96
N ARG A 109 6.83 -35.27 11.90
CA ARG A 109 6.84 -33.82 12.04
C ARG A 109 5.69 -33.28 12.89
N ILE A 110 4.49 -33.88 12.78
CA ILE A 110 3.28 -33.47 13.51
C ILE A 110 2.89 -34.64 14.44
N ILE A 111 2.97 -34.41 15.75
CA ILE A 111 2.60 -35.38 16.78
C ILE A 111 1.32 -34.91 17.46
N ARG A 112 0.26 -35.70 17.35
CA ARG A 112 -1.01 -35.41 18.04
C ARG A 112 -0.82 -35.67 19.54
N GLN A 113 -1.26 -34.72 20.34
CA GLN A 113 -1.35 -34.79 21.80
C GLN A 113 -2.79 -35.12 22.24
N PRO A 114 -3.01 -35.50 23.50
CA PRO A 114 -4.38 -35.64 24.03
C PRO A 114 -5.20 -34.37 23.82
N SER A 115 -6.39 -34.55 23.30
CA SER A 115 -7.34 -33.44 23.09
C SER A 115 -8.00 -33.00 24.40
N GLN A 116 -8.50 -31.81 24.47
CA GLN A 116 -9.19 -31.25 25.62
C GLN A 116 -10.70 -31.09 25.32
N PRO A 117 -11.61 -31.61 26.17
CA PRO A 117 -13.04 -31.46 25.92
C PRO A 117 -13.49 -30.01 26.08
N LYS A 118 -14.38 -29.55 25.22
CA LYS A 118 -15.01 -28.22 25.33
C LYS A 118 -16.11 -28.12 26.38
N ASN A 119 -16.56 -29.22 26.93
CA ASN A 119 -17.62 -29.27 27.95
C ASN A 119 -18.91 -28.55 27.53
N GLY A 120 -19.28 -28.65 26.25
CA GLY A 120 -20.47 -28.04 25.68
C GLY A 120 -20.30 -26.57 25.25
N ALA A 121 -19.15 -25.95 25.48
CA ALA A 121 -18.88 -24.59 24.99
C ALA A 121 -18.76 -24.58 23.45
N LYS A 122 -19.34 -23.57 22.80
CA LYS A 122 -19.26 -23.40 21.35
C LYS A 122 -18.35 -22.23 21.03
N PHE A 123 -17.16 -22.53 20.55
CA PHE A 123 -16.17 -21.54 20.09
C PHE A 123 -15.26 -22.17 19.04
N SER A 124 -14.60 -21.32 18.27
CA SER A 124 -13.54 -21.70 17.33
C SER A 124 -12.30 -20.86 17.58
N GLY A 125 -11.16 -21.31 17.09
CA GLY A 125 -9.92 -20.56 17.20
C GLY A 125 -8.68 -21.44 17.13
N THR A 126 -7.54 -20.77 17.12
CA THR A 126 -6.24 -21.42 17.05
C THR A 126 -5.25 -20.67 17.94
N GLU A 127 -4.44 -21.41 18.67
CA GLU A 127 -3.31 -20.91 19.45
C GLU A 127 -2.03 -21.63 18.98
N VAL A 128 -1.02 -20.84 18.59
CA VAL A 128 0.32 -21.34 18.26
C VAL A 128 1.30 -20.74 19.25
N SER A 129 2.07 -21.57 19.94
CA SER A 129 3.09 -21.11 20.88
C SER A 129 4.45 -21.70 20.56
N MET A 130 5.51 -20.90 20.82
CA MET A 130 6.91 -21.24 20.65
C MET A 130 7.77 -20.48 21.66
N SER A 131 8.98 -20.96 21.93
CA SER A 131 9.95 -20.27 22.78
C SER A 131 11.24 -20.06 21.99
N VAL A 132 11.75 -18.83 21.99
CA VAL A 132 12.93 -18.44 21.21
C VAL A 132 13.94 -17.71 22.08
N PHE A 133 15.22 -17.82 21.73
CA PHE A 133 16.30 -17.04 22.32
C PHE A 133 16.50 -15.76 21.47
N ALA A 134 15.68 -14.75 21.69
CA ALA A 134 15.76 -13.48 20.98
C ALA A 134 15.48 -12.32 21.93
N SER A 135 16.08 -11.16 21.65
CA SER A 135 15.76 -9.94 22.38
C SER A 135 14.35 -9.49 22.08
N MET A 136 13.67 -8.91 23.06
CA MET A 136 12.31 -8.38 22.92
C MET A 136 12.22 -7.34 21.81
N ASP A 137 13.18 -6.41 21.73
CA ASP A 137 13.17 -5.32 20.74
C ASP A 137 13.28 -5.87 19.31
N ALA A 138 14.09 -6.92 19.10
CA ALA A 138 14.22 -7.56 17.77
C ALA A 138 12.92 -8.23 17.30
N LEU A 139 12.03 -8.61 18.22
CA LEU A 139 10.74 -9.20 17.91
C LEU A 139 9.62 -8.15 17.79
N VAL A 140 9.58 -7.18 18.70
CA VAL A 140 8.48 -6.21 18.79
C VAL A 140 8.44 -5.29 17.57
N ALA A 141 9.58 -4.73 17.15
CA ALA A 141 9.61 -3.76 16.05
C ALA A 141 9.03 -4.30 14.72
N PRO A 142 9.46 -5.49 14.20
CA PRO A 142 8.89 -6.03 12.98
C PRO A 142 7.40 -6.43 13.11
N ILE A 143 6.96 -6.86 14.32
CA ILE A 143 5.55 -7.18 14.57
C ILE A 143 4.69 -5.91 14.52
N VAL A 144 5.12 -4.84 15.18
CA VAL A 144 4.40 -3.56 15.18
C VAL A 144 4.29 -3.03 13.75
N THR A 145 5.39 -2.99 13.00
CA THR A 145 5.39 -2.58 11.59
C THR A 145 4.43 -3.44 10.74
N PHE A 146 4.42 -4.76 10.97
CA PHE A 146 3.50 -5.67 10.29
C PHE A 146 2.04 -5.36 10.64
N PHE A 147 1.70 -5.15 11.90
CA PHE A 147 0.35 -4.78 12.34
C PHE A 147 -0.08 -3.44 11.77
N GLN A 148 0.81 -2.45 11.74
CA GLN A 148 0.54 -1.15 11.11
C GLN A 148 0.21 -1.29 9.63
N LYS A 149 0.97 -2.12 8.89
CA LYS A 149 0.64 -2.45 7.49
C LYS A 149 -0.74 -3.12 7.37
N MET A 150 -1.08 -4.04 8.29
CA MET A 150 -2.39 -4.70 8.26
C MET A 150 -3.56 -3.74 8.50
N LEU A 151 -3.36 -2.64 9.26
CA LEU A 151 -4.39 -1.60 9.44
C LEU A 151 -4.83 -0.98 8.11
N VAL A 152 -3.92 -0.91 7.13
CA VAL A 152 -4.22 -0.36 5.79
C VAL A 152 -5.32 -1.16 5.07
N LEU A 153 -5.48 -2.45 5.38
CA LEU A 153 -6.55 -3.29 4.80
C LEU A 153 -7.94 -2.98 5.38
N HIS A 154 -8.00 -2.33 6.53
CA HIS A 154 -9.21 -1.87 7.21
C HIS A 154 -10.32 -2.92 7.26
N LEU A 155 -9.99 -4.13 7.76
CA LEU A 155 -10.95 -5.23 7.89
C LEU A 155 -11.84 -5.01 9.11
N PRO A 156 -13.18 -4.95 8.93
CA PRO A 156 -14.09 -4.55 9.99
C PRO A 156 -14.31 -5.62 11.07
N ASN A 157 -14.03 -6.88 10.73
CA ASN A 157 -14.31 -8.02 11.60
C ASN A 157 -13.07 -8.54 12.35
N VAL A 158 -11.93 -7.86 12.28
CA VAL A 158 -10.69 -8.30 12.93
C VAL A 158 -10.17 -7.24 13.87
N THR A 159 -10.01 -7.58 15.13
CA THR A 159 -9.28 -6.79 16.12
C THR A 159 -7.90 -7.41 16.36
N MET A 160 -6.88 -6.58 16.57
CA MET A 160 -5.51 -7.03 16.78
C MET A 160 -4.91 -6.42 18.05
N ASP A 161 -4.21 -7.21 18.82
CA ASP A 161 -3.46 -6.71 19.98
C ASP A 161 -2.10 -7.40 20.12
N LEU A 162 -1.12 -6.62 20.59
CA LEU A 162 0.20 -7.06 20.98
C LEU A 162 0.43 -6.71 22.45
N VAL A 163 0.66 -7.73 23.24
CA VAL A 163 0.91 -7.62 24.67
C VAL A 163 2.31 -8.13 24.98
N VAL A 164 3.06 -7.37 25.73
CA VAL A 164 4.39 -7.73 26.21
C VAL A 164 4.34 -7.85 27.73
N GLU A 165 4.78 -8.99 28.27
CA GLU A 165 4.90 -9.23 29.69
C GLU A 165 6.37 -9.44 30.07
N GLN A 166 6.82 -8.69 31.07
CA GLN A 166 8.18 -8.77 31.61
C GLN A 166 8.16 -9.17 33.07
N GLY A 167 8.88 -10.22 33.43
CA GLY A 167 9.13 -10.62 34.80
C GLY A 167 8.74 -12.06 35.14
N ALA A 168 9.55 -12.70 36.02
CA ALA A 168 9.36 -14.08 36.51
C ALA A 168 8.62 -14.14 37.85
N SER A 169 8.03 -13.03 38.38
CA SER A 169 7.50 -12.95 39.73
C SER A 169 6.08 -12.34 39.75
N PRO A 170 5.29 -12.57 40.82
CA PRO A 170 3.97 -11.94 40.99
C PRO A 170 4.12 -10.43 41.10
N GLY A 171 3.82 -9.72 40.02
CA GLY A 171 4.07 -8.31 39.78
C GLY A 171 4.55 -8.05 38.36
N THR A 172 4.34 -9.01 37.46
CA THR A 172 4.65 -8.95 36.02
C THR A 172 4.12 -7.64 35.44
N GLN A 173 5.02 -6.85 34.88
CA GLN A 173 4.62 -5.62 34.18
C GLN A 173 4.06 -6.00 32.81
N THR A 174 2.74 -5.87 32.66
CA THR A 174 2.05 -6.08 31.38
C THR A 174 1.99 -4.74 30.64
N GLN A 175 2.53 -4.73 29.44
CA GLN A 175 2.49 -3.57 28.55
C GLN A 175 1.72 -3.91 27.26
N TYR A 176 0.67 -3.14 26.97
CA TYR A 176 0.01 -3.16 25.69
C TYR A 176 0.82 -2.30 24.71
N VAL A 177 1.49 -2.94 23.77
CA VAL A 177 2.34 -2.25 22.77
C VAL A 177 1.52 -1.80 21.57
N PHE A 178 0.49 -2.59 21.24
CA PHE A 178 -0.39 -2.29 20.12
C PHE A 178 -1.81 -2.77 20.43
N VAL A 179 -2.79 -1.90 20.26
CA VAL A 179 -4.20 -2.27 20.40
C VAL A 179 -4.97 -1.59 19.28
N MET A 180 -5.61 -2.41 18.46
CA MET A 180 -6.58 -1.94 17.47
C MET A 180 -7.97 -2.05 18.10
N ASN A 181 -8.54 -0.94 18.52
CA ASN A 181 -9.92 -0.88 19.01
C ASN A 181 -10.88 -0.84 17.81
N GLY A 182 -11.86 -1.72 17.81
CA GLY A 182 -12.92 -1.81 16.80
C GLY A 182 -14.00 -0.71 16.91
N ASP A 183 -13.67 0.49 17.45
CA ASP A 183 -14.62 1.57 17.72
C ASP A 183 -15.18 2.29 16.48
N GLN A 184 -14.66 1.97 15.29
CA GLN A 184 -15.27 2.45 14.05
C GLN A 184 -16.38 1.47 13.65
N THR A 185 -17.61 1.95 13.56
CA THR A 185 -18.75 1.19 13.02
C THR A 185 -18.33 0.57 11.69
N PRO A 186 -18.15 -0.76 11.65
CA PRO A 186 -17.61 -1.40 10.47
C PRO A 186 -18.59 -1.22 9.32
N CYS A 187 -18.15 -0.60 8.23
CA CYS A 187 -18.92 -0.58 6.99
C CYS A 187 -18.80 -1.95 6.33
N PHE A 188 -19.59 -2.92 6.77
CA PHE A 188 -19.60 -4.29 6.24
C PHE A 188 -19.92 -4.36 4.74
N THR A 189 -20.55 -3.31 4.20
CA THR A 189 -20.94 -3.22 2.79
C THR A 189 -19.86 -2.63 1.89
N ALA A 190 -18.78 -2.06 2.43
CA ALA A 190 -17.73 -1.45 1.65
C ALA A 190 -16.94 -2.50 0.84
N SER A 191 -16.62 -2.18 -0.40
CA SER A 191 -15.73 -2.99 -1.24
C SER A 191 -14.31 -3.06 -0.67
N ASN A 192 -13.50 -4.03 -1.12
CA ASN A 192 -12.09 -4.13 -0.71
C ASN A 192 -11.32 -2.85 -1.07
N LEU A 193 -11.58 -2.27 -2.24
CA LEU A 193 -10.96 -1.03 -2.69
C LEU A 193 -11.32 0.15 -1.77
N GLU A 194 -12.58 0.29 -1.37
CA GLU A 194 -13.00 1.36 -0.45
C GLU A 194 -12.37 1.20 0.94
N ARG A 195 -12.25 -0.04 1.41
CA ARG A 195 -11.56 -0.35 2.66
C ARG A 195 -10.06 -0.01 2.58
N LEU A 196 -9.39 -0.45 1.51
CA LEU A 196 -7.99 -0.15 1.26
C LEU A 196 -7.75 1.36 1.18
N LYS A 197 -8.67 2.10 0.52
CA LYS A 197 -8.63 3.56 0.44
C LYS A 197 -8.74 4.20 1.82
N SER A 198 -9.80 3.88 2.58
CA SER A 198 -10.00 4.43 3.92
C SER A 198 -8.84 4.06 4.86
N GLY A 199 -8.35 2.83 4.80
CA GLY A 199 -7.24 2.39 5.64
C GLY A 199 -5.91 3.08 5.30
N LEU A 200 -5.63 3.33 4.02
CA LEU A 200 -4.43 4.08 3.62
C LEU A 200 -4.54 5.56 4.01
N GLU A 201 -5.71 6.18 3.83
CA GLU A 201 -5.98 7.54 4.29
C GLU A 201 -5.74 7.68 5.80
N ASP A 202 -6.34 6.79 6.60
CA ASP A 202 -6.17 6.78 8.05
C ASP A 202 -4.71 6.52 8.46
N CYS A 203 -4.00 5.66 7.73
CA CYS A 203 -2.58 5.42 7.95
C CYS A 203 -1.75 6.68 7.69
N VAL A 204 -1.97 7.37 6.57
CA VAL A 204 -1.28 8.63 6.24
C VAL A 204 -1.56 9.71 7.29
N LEU A 205 -2.80 9.82 7.77
CA LEU A 205 -3.18 10.78 8.80
C LEU A 205 -2.49 10.53 10.15
N ARG A 206 -2.24 9.25 10.50
CA ARG A 206 -1.62 8.88 11.79
C ARG A 206 -0.10 8.83 11.71
N HIS A 207 0.46 8.35 10.63
CA HIS A 207 1.88 7.98 10.53
C HIS A 207 2.64 8.79 9.47
N GLY A 208 1.95 9.50 8.58
CA GLY A 208 2.59 10.15 7.43
C GLY A 208 3.18 9.16 6.45
N ASN A 209 4.35 9.50 5.89
CA ASN A 209 5.04 8.68 4.90
C ASN A 209 5.83 7.50 5.46
N CYS A 210 6.03 7.45 6.75
CA CYS A 210 6.84 6.43 7.37
C CYS A 210 6.00 5.73 8.44
N LEU A 211 5.66 4.47 8.19
CA LEU A 211 4.90 3.64 9.12
C LEU A 211 5.59 3.46 10.48
N GLU A 212 6.91 3.65 10.52
CA GLU A 212 7.71 3.52 11.74
C GLU A 212 7.72 4.78 12.62
N MET A 213 7.24 5.93 12.11
CA MET A 213 7.38 7.22 12.79
C MET A 213 6.04 7.93 12.92
N MET A 214 5.44 7.86 14.09
CA MET A 214 4.23 8.65 14.43
C MET A 214 4.59 10.12 14.69
N CYS A 215 3.87 11.04 14.05
CA CYS A 215 3.87 12.45 14.39
C CYS A 215 2.43 12.96 14.54
N GLU A 216 1.98 13.08 15.76
CA GLU A 216 0.60 13.51 16.06
C GLU A 216 0.29 14.97 15.68
N GLN A 217 1.33 15.79 15.44
CA GLN A 217 1.18 17.21 15.17
C GLN A 217 1.13 17.58 13.68
N CYS A 218 1.58 16.68 12.79
CA CYS A 218 1.74 16.98 11.37
C CYS A 218 0.54 16.60 10.50
N PHE A 219 -0.42 15.82 11.00
CA PHE A 219 -1.45 15.17 10.20
C PHE A 219 -2.84 15.30 10.83
N SER A 220 -3.34 16.53 10.95
CA SER A 220 -4.64 16.72 11.60
C SER A 220 -5.83 16.90 10.64
N ASP A 221 -5.63 17.00 9.31
CA ASP A 221 -6.71 17.39 8.41
C ASP A 221 -6.82 16.53 7.14
N ARG A 222 -8.00 15.88 6.99
CA ARG A 222 -8.35 15.09 5.78
C ARG A 222 -8.49 15.95 4.53
N GLU A 223 -8.72 17.24 4.66
CA GLU A 223 -8.94 18.17 3.54
C GLU A 223 -7.71 18.31 2.63
N HIS A 224 -6.52 18.03 3.18
CA HIS A 224 -5.25 18.08 2.46
C HIS A 224 -4.88 16.77 1.74
N LEU A 225 -5.70 15.73 1.88
CA LEU A 225 -5.45 14.46 1.21
C LEU A 225 -6.10 14.42 -0.18
N LYS A 226 -5.30 14.06 -1.17
CA LYS A 226 -5.76 13.82 -2.54
C LYS A 226 -5.62 12.32 -2.82
N VAL A 227 -6.74 11.65 -3.09
CA VAL A 227 -6.78 10.19 -3.15
C VAL A 227 -7.31 9.71 -4.49
N GLY A 228 -6.50 8.90 -5.16
CA GLY A 228 -6.87 8.17 -6.35
C GLY A 228 -6.91 6.66 -6.09
N SER A 229 -7.85 6.00 -6.72
CA SER A 229 -8.04 4.55 -6.62
C SER A 229 -8.30 3.92 -7.97
N GLY A 230 -7.79 2.70 -8.17
CA GLY A 230 -7.94 2.00 -9.44
C GLY A 230 -7.96 0.50 -9.25
N THR A 231 -8.64 -0.18 -10.16
CA THR A 231 -8.69 -1.64 -10.22
C THR A 231 -8.29 -2.14 -11.59
N ALA A 232 -7.63 -3.29 -11.63
CA ALA A 232 -7.36 -4.01 -12.85
C ALA A 232 -7.65 -5.49 -12.67
N CYS A 233 -8.43 -6.04 -13.58
CA CYS A 233 -8.69 -7.47 -13.66
C CYS A 233 -8.07 -8.02 -14.96
N PRO A 234 -7.58 -9.27 -14.98
CA PRO A 234 -7.21 -9.93 -16.22
C PRO A 234 -8.45 -10.03 -17.11
N GLU A 235 -8.28 -9.86 -18.39
CA GLU A 235 -9.33 -10.19 -19.36
C GLU A 235 -9.75 -11.65 -19.15
N GLU A 236 -11.06 -11.89 -19.07
CA GLU A 236 -11.64 -13.21 -18.77
C GLU A 236 -11.24 -14.27 -19.80
N ASN A 237 -10.05 -14.80 -19.69
CA ASN A 237 -9.72 -16.08 -20.29
C ASN A 237 -10.34 -17.17 -19.43
N ARG A 238 -11.44 -17.78 -19.89
CA ARG A 238 -12.28 -18.80 -19.23
C ARG A 238 -11.55 -19.99 -18.60
N LYS A 239 -10.24 -20.10 -18.73
CA LYS A 239 -9.43 -21.24 -18.26
C LYS A 239 -8.63 -21.00 -16.97
N ARG A 240 -8.50 -19.75 -16.49
CA ARG A 240 -7.79 -19.46 -15.23
C ARG A 240 -8.57 -18.42 -14.43
N PRO A 241 -8.95 -18.73 -13.18
CA PRO A 241 -9.54 -17.71 -12.31
C PRO A 241 -8.52 -16.59 -12.12
N GLY A 242 -8.87 -15.41 -12.64
CA GLY A 242 -8.02 -14.24 -12.54
C GLY A 242 -8.05 -13.64 -11.13
N GLY A 243 -6.92 -13.13 -10.67
CA GLY A 243 -6.86 -12.27 -9.50
C GLY A 243 -7.22 -10.84 -9.85
N THR A 244 -7.45 -10.01 -8.85
CA THR A 244 -7.73 -8.58 -8.98
C THR A 244 -6.55 -7.79 -8.39
N MET A 245 -6.08 -6.78 -9.12
CA MET A 245 -5.13 -5.80 -8.63
C MET A 245 -5.88 -4.52 -8.26
N GLU A 246 -5.86 -4.14 -7.00
CA GLU A 246 -6.34 -2.87 -6.49
C GLU A 246 -5.16 -1.96 -6.17
N VAL A 247 -5.30 -0.69 -6.47
CA VAL A 247 -4.27 0.32 -6.25
C VAL A 247 -4.90 1.55 -5.61
N VAL A 248 -4.28 2.04 -4.55
CA VAL A 248 -4.64 3.32 -3.94
C VAL A 248 -3.40 4.18 -3.86
N ILE A 249 -3.53 5.43 -4.26
CA ILE A 249 -2.48 6.45 -4.19
C ILE A 249 -3.03 7.61 -3.37
N VAL A 250 -2.33 7.94 -2.28
CA VAL A 250 -2.65 9.08 -1.43
C VAL A 250 -1.53 10.09 -1.57
N ILE A 251 -1.88 11.33 -1.86
CA ILE A 251 -0.97 12.46 -1.89
C ILE A 251 -1.42 13.45 -0.82
N SER A 252 -0.53 13.75 0.09
CA SER A 252 -0.72 14.74 1.14
C SER A 252 0.06 16.01 0.80
N ASP A 253 -0.64 17.14 0.78
CA ASP A 253 -0.08 18.46 0.54
C ASP A 253 -0.04 19.19 1.88
N LEU A 254 1.10 19.12 2.56
CA LEU A 254 1.28 19.77 3.86
C LEU A 254 1.53 21.25 3.64
N LEU A 255 0.67 22.11 4.16
CA LEU A 255 0.87 23.56 4.13
C LEU A 255 2.23 23.93 4.70
N GLU A 256 2.90 24.95 4.12
CA GLU A 256 4.22 25.45 4.54
C GLU A 256 4.31 25.80 6.03
N THR A 257 3.18 25.97 6.72
CA THR A 257 3.10 26.30 8.15
C THR A 257 3.52 25.15 9.09
N THR A 258 3.57 23.90 8.59
CA THR A 258 3.97 22.73 9.39
C THR A 258 5.47 22.38 9.27
N ARG A 259 6.31 23.33 8.84
CA ARG A 259 7.78 23.17 8.64
C ARG A 259 8.59 22.72 9.86
N HIS A 260 7.96 22.54 11.02
CA HIS A 260 8.66 22.19 12.27
C HIS A 260 8.81 20.68 12.50
N CYS A 261 8.29 19.82 11.61
CA CYS A 261 8.56 18.40 11.71
C CYS A 261 9.96 18.08 11.18
N SER A 262 10.92 17.89 12.07
CA SER A 262 12.29 17.46 11.76
C SER A 262 12.40 16.04 11.18
N ARG A 263 11.25 15.39 10.94
CA ARG A 263 11.10 14.04 10.40
C ARG A 263 10.64 14.04 8.94
N SER A 264 11.02 15.05 8.15
CA SER A 264 10.74 15.04 6.73
C SER A 264 11.40 13.81 6.10
N CYS A 265 10.60 12.81 5.75
CA CYS A 265 11.05 11.75 4.85
C CYS A 265 11.31 12.40 3.51
N GLU A 266 12.56 12.81 3.29
CA GLU A 266 13.05 13.52 2.12
C GLU A 266 12.57 12.88 0.84
N GLY A 267 11.41 13.35 0.29
CA GLY A 267 10.93 12.99 -1.04
C GLY A 267 10.76 11.50 -1.35
N LYS A 268 10.73 10.63 -0.34
CA LYS A 268 10.61 9.17 -0.50
C LYS A 268 9.16 8.73 -0.33
N THR A 269 8.70 7.87 -1.23
CA THR A 269 7.37 7.23 -1.17
C THR A 269 7.55 5.76 -0.83
N GLU A 270 7.01 5.30 0.29
CA GLU A 270 6.94 3.87 0.57
C GLU A 270 5.80 3.25 -0.24
N VAL A 271 6.07 2.11 -0.89
CA VAL A 271 5.07 1.30 -1.58
C VAL A 271 4.75 0.09 -0.73
N VAL A 272 3.52 0.02 -0.23
CA VAL A 272 3.03 -1.13 0.54
C VAL A 272 2.36 -2.13 -0.41
N TYR A 273 2.75 -3.40 -0.31
CA TYR A 273 2.19 -4.47 -1.14
C TYR A 273 1.50 -5.53 -0.29
N PHE A 274 0.29 -5.92 -0.72
CA PHE A 274 -0.49 -6.98 -0.10
C PHE A 274 -0.73 -8.10 -1.11
N ASP A 275 -0.45 -9.34 -0.69
CA ASP A 275 -0.79 -10.57 -1.42
C ASP A 275 -1.86 -11.32 -0.63
N ASN A 276 -3.06 -11.45 -1.22
CA ASN A 276 -4.19 -12.12 -0.58
C ASN A 276 -4.44 -11.65 0.86
N PHE A 277 -4.52 -10.33 1.07
CA PHE A 277 -4.76 -9.69 2.38
C PHE A 277 -3.64 -9.91 3.41
N SER A 278 -2.42 -10.12 2.97
CA SER A 278 -1.24 -10.18 3.83
C SER A 278 -0.17 -9.23 3.34
N PRO A 279 0.45 -8.43 4.20
CA PRO A 279 1.63 -7.66 3.84
C PRO A 279 2.71 -8.59 3.32
N SER A 280 3.25 -8.30 2.17
CA SER A 280 4.23 -9.14 1.49
C SER A 280 5.31 -8.29 0.81
N PRO A 281 6.52 -8.81 0.61
CA PRO A 281 7.50 -8.15 -0.22
C PRO A 281 6.96 -7.92 -1.63
N ILE A 282 7.33 -6.80 -2.23
CA ILE A 282 6.87 -6.45 -3.58
C ILE A 282 7.52 -7.40 -4.58
N PRO A 283 6.75 -8.11 -5.43
CA PRO A 283 7.31 -9.00 -6.43
C PRO A 283 8.05 -8.23 -7.52
N GLN A 284 9.08 -8.84 -8.14
CA GLN A 284 9.90 -8.22 -9.18
C GLN A 284 9.08 -7.72 -10.38
N VAL A 285 7.95 -8.38 -10.64
CA VAL A 285 7.00 -7.96 -11.67
C VAL A 285 6.38 -6.60 -11.34
N ALA A 286 5.98 -6.38 -10.09
CA ALA A 286 5.42 -5.11 -9.64
C ALA A 286 6.49 -4.00 -9.61
N LEU A 287 7.72 -4.31 -9.18
CA LEU A 287 8.85 -3.38 -9.27
C LEU A 287 9.13 -2.96 -10.71
N SER A 288 9.12 -3.91 -11.63
CA SER A 288 9.30 -3.64 -13.06
C SER A 288 8.15 -2.80 -13.64
N ALA A 289 6.93 -3.00 -13.14
CA ALA A 289 5.77 -2.19 -13.52
C ALA A 289 5.93 -0.73 -13.07
N LEU A 290 6.30 -0.52 -11.81
CA LEU A 290 6.54 0.83 -11.23
C LEU A 290 7.61 1.60 -12.02
N LYS A 291 8.71 0.95 -12.43
CA LYS A 291 9.77 1.55 -13.24
C LYS A 291 9.33 1.91 -14.67
N LYS A 292 8.33 1.22 -15.22
CA LYS A 292 7.86 1.37 -16.61
C LYS A 292 6.60 2.23 -16.77
N ILE A 293 6.13 2.87 -15.70
CA ILE A 293 5.03 3.83 -15.78
C ILE A 293 5.57 5.15 -16.30
N ASP A 294 4.82 5.78 -17.19
CA ASP A 294 5.09 7.14 -17.62
C ASP A 294 4.62 8.15 -16.57
N TRP A 295 5.40 8.26 -15.48
CA TRP A 295 5.13 9.20 -14.40
C TRP A 295 5.16 10.66 -14.86
N LYS A 296 5.92 10.96 -15.92
CA LYS A 296 6.06 12.32 -16.46
C LYS A 296 4.75 12.86 -16.98
N SER A 297 3.88 12.00 -17.53
CA SER A 297 2.53 12.42 -17.98
C SER A 297 1.62 12.87 -16.83
N TYR A 298 2.01 12.54 -15.58
CA TYR A 298 1.33 12.97 -14.36
C TYR A 298 2.14 14.03 -13.58
N GLY A 299 3.14 14.61 -14.20
CA GLY A 299 3.98 15.63 -13.57
C GLY A 299 4.92 15.11 -12.47
N LEU A 300 5.08 13.80 -12.36
CA LEU A 300 5.97 13.13 -11.43
C LEU A 300 7.23 12.65 -12.18
N ILE A 301 8.42 12.91 -11.64
CA ILE A 301 9.67 12.43 -12.23
C ILE A 301 10.29 11.45 -11.26
N LEU A 302 10.26 10.17 -11.62
CA LEU A 302 10.84 9.11 -10.81
C LEU A 302 12.38 9.15 -10.97
N ALA A 303 13.09 9.39 -9.88
CA ALA A 303 14.56 9.37 -9.84
C ALA A 303 15.08 7.95 -9.66
N SER A 304 14.57 7.23 -8.64
CA SER A 304 15.02 5.88 -8.34
C SER A 304 13.92 5.01 -7.74
N VAL A 305 14.12 3.69 -7.81
CA VAL A 305 13.31 2.68 -7.10
C VAL A 305 14.27 1.83 -6.29
N ASN A 306 14.24 2.00 -4.99
CA ASN A 306 15.13 1.35 -4.04
C ASN A 306 14.36 0.25 -3.29
N ASP A 307 14.91 -0.98 -3.30
CA ASP A 307 14.42 -2.10 -2.50
C ASP A 307 15.40 -2.30 -1.33
N GLN A 308 14.94 -1.96 -0.14
CA GLN A 308 15.70 -2.12 1.10
C GLN A 308 15.04 -3.21 1.93
N GLU A 309 15.57 -4.41 1.89
CA GLU A 309 15.11 -5.56 2.69
C GLU A 309 13.61 -5.88 2.59
N GLY A 310 13.02 -5.69 1.42
CA GLY A 310 11.59 -5.92 1.16
C GLY A 310 10.70 -4.69 1.37
N HIS A 311 11.29 -3.54 1.74
CA HIS A 311 10.67 -2.23 1.71
C HIS A 311 11.05 -1.51 0.42
N VAL A 312 10.06 -1.13 -0.37
CA VAL A 312 10.30 -0.44 -1.63
C VAL A 312 9.99 1.03 -1.49
N PHE A 313 10.98 1.85 -1.81
CA PHE A 313 10.87 3.29 -1.82
C PHE A 313 11.04 3.83 -3.24
N LEU A 314 10.14 4.74 -3.61
CA LEU A 314 10.26 5.55 -4.81
C LEU A 314 10.85 6.90 -4.41
N GLU A 315 11.88 7.34 -5.12
CA GLU A 315 12.46 8.68 -4.96
C GLU A 315 12.09 9.53 -6.18
N TRP A 316 11.71 10.79 -5.93
CA TRP A 316 11.23 11.70 -6.94
C TRP A 316 12.20 12.85 -7.16
N GLU A 317 12.45 13.22 -8.43
CA GLU A 317 13.18 14.43 -8.75
C GLU A 317 12.29 15.67 -8.59
N ASN A 318 12.86 16.75 -8.05
CA ASN A 318 12.20 18.06 -7.93
C ASN A 318 10.82 18.02 -7.24
N PHE A 319 10.66 17.10 -6.29
CA PHE A 319 9.43 17.00 -5.52
C PHE A 319 9.51 17.95 -4.31
N PRO A 320 8.48 18.78 -4.07
CA PRO A 320 8.48 19.66 -2.91
C PRO A 320 8.53 18.83 -1.62
N SER A 321 9.37 19.25 -0.65
CA SER A 321 9.53 18.53 0.62
C SER A 321 8.26 18.46 1.48
N TYR A 322 7.27 19.30 1.19
CA TYR A 322 5.97 19.35 1.86
C TYR A 322 4.91 18.44 1.22
N VAL A 323 5.18 17.86 0.07
CA VAL A 323 4.26 16.92 -0.58
C VAL A 323 4.73 15.49 -0.34
N GLN A 324 3.83 14.65 0.13
CA GLN A 324 4.10 13.26 0.44
C GLN A 324 3.19 12.36 -0.37
N ILE A 325 3.73 11.26 -0.88
CA ILE A 325 2.97 10.24 -1.64
C ILE A 325 3.06 8.91 -0.90
N GLN A 326 1.94 8.22 -0.82
CA GLN A 326 1.84 6.82 -0.38
C GLN A 326 1.13 5.99 -1.43
N ILE A 327 1.61 4.77 -1.66
CA ILE A 327 1.04 3.85 -2.65
C ILE A 327 0.78 2.51 -1.98
N ALA A 328 -0.46 2.03 -2.06
CA ALA A 328 -0.82 0.68 -1.67
C ALA A 328 -1.22 -0.14 -2.90
N LEU A 329 -0.63 -1.31 -3.03
CA LEU A 329 -0.93 -2.30 -4.06
C LEU A 329 -1.49 -3.55 -3.39
N HIS A 330 -2.69 -3.97 -3.78
CA HIS A 330 -3.34 -5.15 -3.23
C HIS A 330 -3.71 -6.13 -4.35
N TRP A 331 -3.05 -7.28 -4.34
CA TRP A 331 -3.33 -8.39 -5.24
C TRP A 331 -4.08 -9.48 -4.50
N TYR A 332 -5.21 -9.94 -5.03
CA TYR A 332 -5.95 -11.05 -4.42
C TYR A 332 -6.76 -11.83 -5.46
N HIS A 333 -7.10 -13.07 -5.11
CA HIS A 333 -7.94 -13.93 -5.93
C HIS A 333 -9.40 -13.86 -5.47
N ASN A 334 -10.32 -13.64 -6.42
CA ASN A 334 -11.78 -13.52 -6.14
C ASN A 334 -12.44 -14.86 -5.75
N LYS A 335 -11.78 -15.98 -6.00
CA LYS A 335 -12.27 -17.32 -5.64
C LYS A 335 -11.15 -18.04 -4.89
N TYR A 336 -11.53 -18.68 -3.79
CA TYR A 336 -10.72 -19.49 -2.87
C TYR A 336 -9.21 -19.60 -3.20
N PRO A 337 -8.32 -19.45 -2.21
CA PRO A 337 -6.90 -19.48 -2.45
C PRO A 337 -6.52 -20.78 -3.16
N THR A 338 -6.26 -20.68 -4.44
CA THR A 338 -5.67 -21.79 -5.21
C THR A 338 -4.27 -22.03 -4.65
N ARG A 339 -3.91 -23.31 -4.46
CA ARG A 339 -2.59 -23.75 -3.97
C ARG A 339 -1.38 -23.20 -4.77
N HIS A 340 -1.62 -22.62 -5.93
CA HIS A 340 -0.58 -22.03 -6.77
C HIS A 340 -0.59 -20.52 -6.58
N LYS A 341 0.49 -20.00 -5.99
CA LYS A 341 0.79 -18.55 -5.97
C LYS A 341 0.96 -18.10 -7.42
N THR A 342 -0.06 -17.49 -7.98
CA THR A 342 0.02 -16.81 -9.27
C THR A 342 0.37 -15.34 -9.00
N GLU A 343 1.50 -14.89 -9.50
CA GLU A 343 1.87 -13.48 -9.43
C GLU A 343 1.08 -12.66 -10.45
N PRO A 344 0.79 -11.37 -10.14
CA PRO A 344 0.14 -10.48 -11.10
C PRO A 344 1.05 -10.25 -12.31
N GLY A 345 0.47 -10.17 -13.51
CA GLY A 345 1.22 -9.80 -14.70
C GLY A 345 1.63 -8.31 -14.69
N ILE A 346 2.78 -7.97 -15.28
CA ILE A 346 3.31 -6.59 -15.33
C ILE A 346 2.28 -5.60 -15.91
N ASN A 347 1.54 -5.98 -16.94
CA ASN A 347 0.53 -5.13 -17.57
C ASN A 347 -0.67 -4.89 -16.65
N LEU A 348 -1.00 -5.84 -15.79
CA LEU A 348 -2.10 -5.72 -14.84
C LEU A 348 -1.75 -4.71 -13.74
N VAL A 349 -0.54 -4.78 -13.20
CA VAL A 349 -0.05 -3.80 -12.22
C VAL A 349 0.00 -2.41 -12.83
N LYS A 350 0.56 -2.27 -14.05
CA LYS A 350 0.58 -0.99 -14.77
C LYS A 350 -0.81 -0.42 -14.99
N LYS A 351 -1.78 -1.26 -15.39
CA LYS A 351 -3.16 -0.85 -15.62
C LYS A 351 -3.82 -0.36 -14.32
N GLY A 352 -3.60 -1.07 -13.20
CA GLY A 352 -4.12 -0.66 -11.89
C GLY A 352 -3.56 0.70 -11.43
N ILE A 353 -2.24 0.88 -11.52
CA ILE A 353 -1.59 2.14 -11.12
C ILE A 353 -2.04 3.29 -12.03
N LYS A 354 -2.08 3.05 -13.36
CA LYS A 354 -2.57 4.06 -14.30
C LYS A 354 -4.02 4.46 -14.00
N SER A 355 -4.90 3.49 -13.73
CA SER A 355 -6.29 3.75 -13.34
C SER A 355 -6.39 4.62 -12.08
N ALA A 356 -5.55 4.37 -11.07
CA ALA A 356 -5.52 5.17 -9.84
C ALA A 356 -5.00 6.60 -10.08
N LEU A 357 -4.00 6.76 -10.95
CA LEU A 357 -3.47 8.07 -11.33
C LEU A 357 -4.48 8.88 -12.16
N ASP A 358 -5.18 8.22 -13.09
CA ASP A 358 -6.23 8.85 -13.91
C ASP A 358 -7.42 9.26 -13.02
N ASP A 359 -7.82 8.44 -12.05
CA ASP A 359 -8.84 8.77 -11.05
C ASP A 359 -8.42 9.98 -10.19
N LEU A 360 -7.18 10.00 -9.72
CA LEU A 360 -6.61 11.11 -8.96
C LEU A 360 -6.62 12.41 -9.79
N LYS A 361 -6.20 12.33 -11.05
CA LYS A 361 -6.18 13.46 -11.98
C LYS A 361 -7.58 14.01 -12.25
N THR A 362 -8.57 13.11 -12.37
CA THR A 362 -9.97 13.49 -12.63
C THR A 362 -10.62 14.15 -11.41
N LYS A 363 -10.37 13.63 -10.21
CA LYS A 363 -10.94 14.15 -8.96
C LYS A 363 -10.32 15.48 -8.52
N HIS A 364 -9.03 15.66 -8.83
CA HIS A 364 -8.25 16.81 -8.39
C HIS A 364 -7.69 17.55 -9.62
N GLU A 365 -8.58 18.24 -10.32
CA GLU A 365 -8.25 19.01 -11.53
C GLU A 365 -7.08 19.97 -11.29
N GLY A 366 -6.13 19.99 -12.24
CA GLY A 366 -4.97 20.88 -12.18
C GLY A 366 -3.84 20.43 -11.23
N PHE A 367 -4.01 19.30 -10.51
CA PHE A 367 -2.99 18.84 -9.55
C PHE A 367 -1.87 18.02 -10.20
N LEU A 368 -2.22 17.01 -10.99
CA LEU A 368 -1.25 16.17 -11.72
C LEU A 368 -1.10 16.64 -13.16
N LEU A 369 -0.29 17.65 -13.37
CA LEU A 369 -0.01 18.21 -14.69
C LEU A 369 1.37 17.77 -15.19
N SER A 370 1.50 17.52 -16.50
CA SER A 370 2.79 17.29 -17.15
C SER A 370 3.73 18.49 -16.94
N SER A 371 5.04 18.28 -17.14
CA SER A 371 6.02 19.36 -17.04
C SER A 371 5.71 20.51 -18.01
N HIS A 372 5.15 20.20 -19.19
CA HIS A 372 4.75 21.18 -20.18
C HIS A 372 3.56 22.00 -19.68
N SER A 373 2.47 21.35 -19.25
CA SER A 373 1.27 22.03 -18.74
C SER A 373 1.55 22.80 -17.46
N ARG A 374 2.43 22.28 -16.60
CA ARG A 374 2.89 23.01 -15.40
C ARG A 374 3.62 24.30 -15.76
N LYS A 375 4.48 24.28 -16.81
CA LYS A 375 5.14 25.47 -17.33
C LYS A 375 4.13 26.48 -17.89
N ILE A 376 3.10 26.01 -18.60
CA ILE A 376 2.03 26.89 -19.08
C ILE A 376 1.26 27.48 -17.89
N CYS A 377 0.90 26.64 -16.89
CA CYS A 377 0.19 27.11 -15.70
C CYS A 377 0.96 28.16 -14.89
N SER A 378 2.30 28.20 -14.96
CA SER A 378 3.07 29.24 -14.27
C SER A 378 2.82 30.68 -14.82
N TYR A 379 2.30 30.79 -16.03
CA TYR A 379 1.92 32.09 -16.63
C TYR A 379 0.45 32.46 -16.39
N VAL A 380 -0.37 31.52 -15.89
CA VAL A 380 -1.83 31.72 -15.75
C VAL A 380 -2.18 32.84 -14.77
N PRO A 381 -1.50 33.00 -13.61
CA PRO A 381 -1.82 34.11 -12.70
C PRO A 381 -1.65 35.50 -13.36
N ASP A 382 -0.57 35.69 -14.09
CA ASP A 382 -0.33 37.00 -14.80
C ASP A 382 -1.32 37.22 -15.93
N LEU A 383 -1.69 36.16 -16.66
CA LEU A 383 -2.70 36.20 -17.70
C LEU A 383 -4.08 36.52 -17.10
N ALA A 384 -4.46 35.84 -16.00
CA ALA A 384 -5.75 36.08 -15.33
C ALA A 384 -5.86 37.55 -14.82
N ARG A 385 -4.76 38.02 -14.20
CA ARG A 385 -4.67 39.44 -13.74
C ARG A 385 -4.80 40.42 -14.89
N SER A 386 -4.16 40.13 -16.02
CA SER A 386 -4.24 40.98 -17.23
C SER A 386 -5.63 40.98 -17.80
N LEU A 387 -6.29 39.81 -17.92
CA LEU A 387 -7.67 39.73 -18.44
C LEU A 387 -8.67 40.40 -17.50
N ALA A 388 -8.60 40.18 -16.20
CA ALA A 388 -9.44 40.88 -15.23
C ALA A 388 -9.19 42.40 -15.30
N GLY A 389 -7.91 42.81 -15.40
CA GLY A 389 -7.53 44.18 -15.57
C GLY A 389 -8.17 44.85 -16.81
N LEU A 390 -8.17 44.17 -17.95
CA LEU A 390 -8.82 44.65 -19.19
C LEU A 390 -10.33 44.81 -19.04
N ILE A 391 -11.01 43.84 -18.40
CA ILE A 391 -12.45 43.91 -18.15
C ILE A 391 -12.77 45.12 -17.28
N PHE A 392 -12.10 45.30 -16.16
CA PHE A 392 -12.41 46.38 -15.21
C PHE A 392 -11.89 47.77 -15.65
N SER A 393 -10.92 47.85 -16.57
CA SER A 393 -10.42 49.11 -17.10
C SER A 393 -11.18 49.60 -18.34
N SER A 394 -12.09 48.80 -18.87
CA SER A 394 -12.90 49.19 -20.00
C SER A 394 -13.84 50.34 -19.60
N THR A 395 -13.92 51.34 -20.46
CA THR A 395 -14.88 52.47 -20.34
C THR A 395 -16.26 52.12 -20.92
N ASP A 396 -16.34 51.00 -21.65
CA ASP A 396 -17.59 50.48 -22.21
C ASP A 396 -18.29 49.59 -21.18
N MET A 397 -19.37 50.10 -20.59
CA MET A 397 -20.13 49.40 -19.54
C MET A 397 -20.89 48.18 -20.06
N ASP A 398 -21.29 48.20 -21.35
CA ASP A 398 -21.98 47.05 -21.96
C ASP A 398 -21.00 45.92 -22.16
N PHE A 399 -19.80 46.20 -22.69
CA PHE A 399 -18.72 45.23 -22.81
C PHE A 399 -18.33 44.64 -21.45
N GLN A 400 -18.19 45.48 -20.40
CA GLN A 400 -17.85 45.01 -19.06
C GLN A 400 -18.96 44.12 -18.51
N GLY A 401 -20.23 44.50 -18.66
CA GLY A 401 -21.38 43.72 -18.23
C GLY A 401 -21.47 42.35 -18.92
N ASP A 402 -21.26 42.33 -20.25
CA ASP A 402 -21.28 41.11 -21.05
C ASP A 402 -20.16 40.15 -20.62
N CYS A 403 -18.94 40.65 -20.43
CA CYS A 403 -17.82 39.83 -19.96
C CYS A 403 -18.07 39.22 -18.58
N LEU A 404 -18.56 40.01 -17.63
CA LEU A 404 -18.87 39.54 -16.30
C LEU A 404 -20.03 38.51 -16.30
N SER A 405 -21.05 38.77 -17.13
CA SER A 405 -22.17 37.84 -17.31
C SER A 405 -21.73 36.48 -17.86
N VAL A 406 -20.83 36.46 -18.87
CA VAL A 406 -20.24 35.24 -19.44
C VAL A 406 -19.44 34.47 -18.39
N LEU A 407 -18.79 35.18 -17.49
CA LEU A 407 -18.04 34.58 -16.36
C LEU A 407 -18.96 34.17 -15.20
N GLY A 408 -20.26 34.48 -15.25
CA GLY A 408 -21.23 34.16 -14.22
C GLY A 408 -21.29 35.12 -13.04
N PHE A 409 -20.73 36.32 -13.17
CA PHE A 409 -20.77 37.37 -12.16
C PHE A 409 -21.84 38.40 -12.45
N GLN A 410 -22.48 38.91 -11.38
CA GLN A 410 -23.35 40.09 -11.47
C GLN A 410 -22.47 41.35 -11.55
N PRO A 411 -22.68 42.24 -12.52
CA PRO A 411 -21.82 43.43 -12.72
C PRO A 411 -21.70 44.34 -11.49
N GLN A 412 -22.71 44.36 -10.63
CA GLN A 412 -22.77 45.23 -9.45
C GLN A 412 -22.04 44.66 -8.22
N GLU A 413 -21.73 43.35 -8.21
CA GLU A 413 -21.13 42.64 -7.07
C GLU A 413 -19.77 42.03 -7.39
N ALA A 414 -19.30 42.20 -8.63
CA ALA A 414 -18.07 41.58 -9.10
C ALA A 414 -16.83 42.29 -8.54
N GLU A 415 -16.17 41.62 -7.60
CA GLU A 415 -14.84 42.03 -7.12
C GLU A 415 -13.76 41.55 -8.10
N ARG A 416 -12.78 42.41 -8.38
CA ARG A 416 -11.70 42.14 -9.32
C ARG A 416 -10.93 40.85 -8.94
N GLU A 417 -10.63 40.67 -7.68
CA GLU A 417 -9.89 39.48 -7.18
C GLU A 417 -10.69 38.21 -7.39
N ALA A 418 -12.02 38.23 -7.17
CA ALA A 418 -12.89 37.08 -7.39
C ALA A 418 -12.95 36.67 -8.87
N VAL A 419 -12.96 37.66 -9.77
CA VAL A 419 -12.92 37.45 -11.23
C VAL A 419 -11.57 36.91 -11.68
N GLU A 420 -10.47 37.45 -11.13
CA GLU A 420 -9.11 36.96 -11.40
C GLU A 420 -8.97 35.48 -10.99
N ASP A 421 -9.38 35.13 -9.77
CA ASP A 421 -9.36 33.75 -9.26
C ASP A 421 -10.23 32.79 -10.08
N TYR A 422 -11.40 33.27 -10.54
CA TYR A 422 -12.26 32.45 -11.39
C TYR A 422 -11.61 32.19 -12.77
N ILE A 423 -11.06 33.19 -13.42
CA ILE A 423 -10.36 33.09 -14.70
C ILE A 423 -9.18 32.16 -14.57
N GLN A 424 -8.37 32.30 -13.49
CA GLN A 424 -7.23 31.43 -13.21
C GLN A 424 -7.65 29.98 -13.10
N ARG A 425 -8.64 29.68 -12.27
CA ARG A 425 -9.16 28.32 -12.09
C ARG A 425 -9.69 27.75 -13.42
N LYS A 426 -10.42 28.54 -14.19
CA LYS A 426 -10.99 28.10 -15.48
C LYS A 426 -9.90 27.74 -16.49
N ILE A 427 -8.82 28.52 -16.58
CA ILE A 427 -7.69 28.25 -17.48
C ILE A 427 -6.99 26.98 -17.07
N VAL A 428 -6.70 26.80 -15.77
CA VAL A 428 -6.05 25.58 -15.24
C VAL A 428 -6.90 24.33 -15.53
N THR A 429 -8.22 24.42 -15.36
CA THR A 429 -9.15 23.32 -15.68
C THR A 429 -9.08 22.96 -17.17
N VAL A 430 -9.10 23.96 -18.06
CA VAL A 430 -9.00 23.73 -19.52
C VAL A 430 -7.67 23.10 -19.91
N ILE A 431 -6.56 23.53 -19.31
CA ILE A 431 -5.24 22.92 -19.52
C ILE A 431 -5.27 21.44 -19.08
N GLY A 432 -5.77 21.15 -17.87
CA GLY A 432 -5.86 19.80 -17.33
C GLY A 432 -6.72 18.85 -18.18
N THR A 433 -7.87 19.33 -18.67
CA THR A 433 -8.80 18.53 -19.50
C THR A 433 -8.27 18.25 -20.90
N ASN A 434 -7.40 19.12 -21.43
CA ASN A 434 -6.81 18.94 -22.77
C ASN A 434 -5.55 18.08 -22.79
N GLU A 435 -4.90 17.88 -21.65
CA GLU A 435 -3.68 17.07 -21.53
C GLU A 435 -3.83 15.60 -21.96
N GLY A 436 -5.03 15.03 -21.84
CA GLY A 436 -5.30 13.62 -22.18
C GLY A 436 -5.83 13.40 -23.59
N LYS A 437 -6.05 14.44 -24.37
CA LYS A 437 -6.53 14.28 -25.74
C LYS A 437 -5.32 13.99 -26.65
N PRO A 438 -5.32 12.88 -27.42
CA PRO A 438 -4.30 12.67 -28.43
C PRO A 438 -4.32 13.91 -29.34
N GLN A 439 -3.16 14.56 -29.50
CA GLN A 439 -3.01 15.56 -30.55
C GLN A 439 -3.38 14.84 -31.85
N LYS A 440 -4.57 15.14 -32.38
CA LYS A 440 -4.82 14.89 -33.79
C LYS A 440 -3.72 15.65 -34.51
N ASP A 441 -2.95 14.94 -35.33
CA ASP A 441 -1.95 15.55 -36.19
C ASP A 441 -2.52 16.84 -36.73
N GLN A 442 -2.10 17.96 -36.17
CA GLN A 442 -2.39 19.25 -36.75
C GLN A 442 -1.64 19.18 -38.08
N GLU A 443 -2.41 19.11 -39.17
CA GLU A 443 -1.89 19.46 -40.48
C GLU A 443 -1.05 20.70 -40.28
N ALA A 444 0.25 20.56 -40.51
CA ALA A 444 1.19 21.65 -40.35
C ALA A 444 0.67 22.80 -41.17
N ALA A 445 0.27 23.88 -40.49
CA ALA A 445 -0.06 25.10 -41.16
C ALA A 445 1.11 25.46 -42.09
N PRO A 446 0.88 25.74 -43.37
CA PRO A 446 1.97 26.00 -44.30
C PRO A 446 2.83 27.14 -43.74
N PHE A 447 4.12 26.88 -43.59
CA PHE A 447 5.10 27.83 -43.12
C PHE A 447 5.11 29.01 -44.10
N LEU A 448 4.63 30.17 -43.67
CA LEU A 448 4.55 31.38 -44.48
C LEU A 448 5.91 32.07 -44.67
N PHE A 449 6.97 31.65 -44.02
CA PHE A 449 8.30 32.16 -44.18
C PHE A 449 9.34 31.05 -44.06
N PHE A 450 9.79 30.54 -45.22
CA PHE A 450 11.02 29.77 -45.31
C PHE A 450 11.92 30.42 -46.33
N GLU A 451 12.90 31.21 -45.88
CA GLU A 451 14.08 31.52 -46.65
C GLU A 451 15.27 30.73 -46.10
N GLY A 452 15.69 29.79 -46.90
CA GLY A 452 17.06 29.46 -47.20
C GLY A 452 17.95 28.79 -46.21
N GLY A 453 18.38 27.54 -46.52
CA GLY A 453 19.70 27.06 -46.13
C GLY A 453 19.76 25.60 -45.63
N SER A 454 19.89 24.71 -46.58
CA SER A 454 20.64 23.42 -46.63
C SER A 454 21.12 22.78 -45.32
N GLU A 455 20.81 21.55 -45.09
CA GLU A 455 21.55 20.32 -45.33
C GLU A 455 20.88 19.10 -44.66
N THR A 456 20.69 18.15 -45.49
CA THR A 456 20.14 16.81 -45.19
C THR A 456 21.14 15.93 -44.47
N SER A 457 20.72 15.24 -43.42
CA SER A 457 21.30 13.95 -43.08
C SER A 457 20.18 12.95 -42.75
N TYR A 458 20.06 11.98 -43.65
CA TYR A 458 19.20 10.82 -43.48
C TYR A 458 19.87 9.87 -42.47
N PHE A 459 19.12 9.43 -41.48
CA PHE A 459 19.42 8.19 -40.77
C PHE A 459 18.33 7.20 -41.10
N GLU A 460 18.76 6.13 -41.79
CA GLU A 460 17.95 4.96 -42.08
C GLU A 460 17.82 4.11 -40.83
N ASP A 461 16.56 3.80 -40.44
CA ASP A 461 16.25 2.78 -39.44
C ASP A 461 16.25 1.41 -40.13
N GLU A 462 17.25 0.56 -39.83
CA GLU A 462 17.24 -0.85 -40.20
C GLU A 462 16.34 -1.64 -39.23
N GLU A 463 15.20 -2.10 -39.77
CA GLU A 463 14.40 -3.17 -39.16
C GLU A 463 15.14 -4.52 -39.26
N ILE A 464 15.58 -5.05 -38.13
CA ILE A 464 16.07 -6.42 -38.03
C ILE A 464 14.88 -7.35 -37.80
N VAL A 465 14.47 -8.02 -38.92
CA VAL A 465 13.55 -9.16 -38.91
C VAL A 465 14.35 -10.41 -38.52
N GLY A 466 14.14 -10.93 -37.33
CA GLY A 466 14.71 -12.18 -36.85
C GLY A 466 13.82 -13.37 -37.24
N GLU A 467 14.27 -14.14 -38.23
CA GLU A 467 13.69 -15.44 -38.60
C GLU A 467 13.97 -16.51 -37.54
N TYR A 468 12.90 -17.12 -37.05
CA TYR A 468 12.95 -18.33 -36.22
C TYR A 468 13.07 -19.57 -37.12
N TYR A 469 14.23 -20.22 -37.14
CA TYR A 469 14.35 -21.57 -37.64
C TYR A 469 13.95 -22.59 -36.57
N SER A 470 12.92 -23.33 -36.90
CA SER A 470 12.52 -24.57 -36.25
C SER A 470 13.46 -25.71 -36.73
N THR A 471 14.12 -26.39 -35.82
CA THR A 471 14.71 -27.70 -36.06
C THR A 471 14.19 -28.70 -35.04
N SER A 472 13.29 -29.53 -35.53
CA SER A 472 13.01 -30.86 -34.96
C SER A 472 14.13 -31.80 -35.40
N LEU A 473 14.67 -32.65 -34.50
CA LEU A 473 15.10 -34.03 -34.80
C LEU A 473 15.62 -34.72 -33.53
N GLU A 474 15.00 -35.89 -33.32
CA GLU A 474 15.31 -37.14 -32.62
C GLU A 474 15.27 -37.14 -31.10
#